data_ce4ab2a49f3b2c025d07dcf2e4169466
#
_entry.id   ce4ab2a49f3b2c025d07dcf2e4169466
#
_cell.length_a   1.000
_cell.length_b   1.000
_cell.length_c   1.000
_cell.angle_alpha   90.00
_cell.angle_beta   90.00
_cell.angle_gamma   90.00
#
_symmetry.space_group_name_H-M   'P 1'
#
loop_
_entity.id
_entity.type
_entity.pdbx_description
1 polymer ?
#
loop_
_entity_poly.entity_id
_entity_poly.type
_entity_poly.pdbx_seq_one_letter_code
_entity_poly.pdbx_strand_id
1 'polypeptide(L)'
;MLCLTIRIKKNDEVNGKRLEKVLLDFLKKSKVSGATVWLGVDGFGKSGKSTLHLEGLTINQPMMIDIVEESSIIEPLLPQLKRMVDDHGIITIQRVDVI
;
A
#
# COMPACT_ATOMS: atom_id res chain seq x y z
N MET A 1 8.68 -15.26 -8.57
CA MET A 1 7.86 -14.53 -7.60
C MET A 1 7.93 -13.03 -7.86
N LEU A 2 6.86 -12.33 -7.54
CA LEU A 2 6.85 -10.87 -7.56
C LEU A 2 6.66 -10.34 -6.14
N CYS A 3 7.35 -9.26 -5.84
CA CYS A 3 7.09 -8.47 -4.64
C CYS A 3 6.29 -7.24 -5.08
N LEU A 4 5.07 -7.13 -4.61
CA LEU A 4 4.20 -5.97 -4.84
C LEU A 4 4.25 -5.09 -3.62
N THR A 5 4.51 -3.80 -3.84
CA THR A 5 4.54 -2.82 -2.76
C THR A 5 3.58 -1.69 -3.09
N ILE A 6 2.69 -1.39 -2.16
CA ILE A 6 1.74 -0.29 -2.26
C ILE A 6 2.14 0.74 -1.22
N ARG A 7 2.43 1.97 -1.66
CA ARG A 7 2.78 3.06 -0.75
C ARG A 7 1.68 4.10 -0.75
N ILE A 8 1.10 4.30 0.42
CA ILE A 8 0.02 5.26 0.67
C ILE A 8 0.33 5.99 1.98
N LYS A 9 -0.62 6.76 2.48
CA LYS A 9 -0.52 7.40 3.79
C LYS A 9 -1.56 6.80 4.73
N LYS A 10 -1.23 6.78 6.02
CA LYS A 10 -2.06 6.17 7.06
C LYS A 10 -3.50 6.66 7.05
N ASN A 11 -3.71 7.96 6.80
CA ASN A 11 -5.04 8.57 6.87
C ASN A 11 -5.75 8.68 5.53
N ASP A 12 -5.22 8.08 4.46
CA ASP A 12 -5.90 8.06 3.17
C ASP A 12 -7.24 7.34 3.29
N GLU A 13 -8.26 7.91 2.68
CA GLU A 13 -9.62 7.39 2.74
C GLU A 13 -10.23 7.32 1.34
N VAL A 14 -11.12 6.36 1.15
CA VAL A 14 -11.94 6.21 -0.05
C VAL A 14 -13.36 5.90 0.42
N ASN A 15 -14.32 6.77 0.03
CA ASN A 15 -15.74 6.62 0.39
C ASN A 15 -15.93 6.46 1.91
N GLY A 16 -15.20 7.23 2.70
CA GLY A 16 -15.33 7.22 4.16
C GLY A 16 -14.64 6.07 4.87
N LYS A 17 -13.91 5.23 4.13
CA LYS A 17 -13.18 4.10 4.72
C LYS A 17 -11.68 4.31 4.54
N ARG A 18 -10.89 3.82 5.48
CA ARG A 18 -9.43 3.82 5.35
C ARG A 18 -9.03 3.03 4.12
N LEU A 19 -8.21 3.64 3.25
CA LEU A 19 -7.74 2.99 2.04
C LEU A 19 -6.99 1.69 2.36
N GLU A 20 -6.19 1.69 3.42
CA GLU A 20 -5.50 0.49 3.90
C GLU A 20 -6.47 -0.69 4.10
N LYS A 21 -7.59 -0.44 4.78
CA LYS A 21 -8.57 -1.47 5.06
C LYS A 21 -9.20 -2.01 3.78
N VAL A 22 -9.54 -1.11 2.86
CA VAL A 22 -10.13 -1.49 1.58
C VAL A 22 -9.17 -2.35 0.77
N LEU A 23 -7.89 -1.97 0.75
CA LEU A 23 -6.85 -2.72 0.03
C LEU A 23 -6.63 -4.10 0.66
N LEU A 24 -6.51 -4.17 1.98
CA LEU A 24 -6.29 -5.46 2.67
C LEU A 24 -7.47 -6.40 2.46
N ASP A 25 -8.70 -5.90 2.52
CA ASP A 25 -9.88 -6.71 2.26
C ASP A 25 -9.89 -7.26 0.84
N PHE A 26 -9.55 -6.41 -0.13
CA PHE A 26 -9.46 -6.85 -1.51
C PHE A 26 -8.41 -7.94 -1.69
N LEU A 27 -7.22 -7.76 -1.11
CA LEU A 27 -6.14 -8.73 -1.21
C LEU A 27 -6.52 -10.08 -0.57
N LYS A 28 -7.18 -10.05 0.58
CA LYS A 28 -7.66 -11.27 1.24
C LYS A 28 -8.65 -12.01 0.35
N LYS A 29 -9.60 -11.31 -0.25
CA LYS A 29 -10.60 -11.89 -1.14
C LYS A 29 -10.00 -12.41 -2.43
N SER A 30 -8.85 -11.92 -2.80
CA SER A 30 -8.14 -12.30 -4.04
C SER A 30 -7.21 -13.49 -3.84
N LYS A 31 -7.27 -14.16 -2.69
CA LYS A 31 -6.48 -15.36 -2.37
C LYS A 31 -4.98 -15.09 -2.25
N VAL A 32 -4.61 -13.88 -1.91
CA VAL A 32 -3.23 -13.57 -1.56
C VAL A 32 -2.92 -14.24 -0.22
N SER A 33 -1.82 -14.96 -0.14
CA SER A 33 -1.49 -15.79 1.03
C SER A 33 -1.09 -14.95 2.25
N GLY A 34 -0.61 -13.74 2.05
CA GLY A 34 -0.25 -12.88 3.17
C GLY A 34 0.13 -11.49 2.72
N ALA A 35 0.05 -10.56 3.64
CA ALA A 35 0.47 -9.18 3.42
C ALA A 35 1.03 -8.62 4.73
N THR A 36 2.02 -7.75 4.60
CA THR A 36 2.59 -7.04 5.74
C THR A 36 2.37 -5.56 5.55
N VAL A 37 1.89 -4.91 6.60
CA VAL A 37 1.75 -3.45 6.62
C VAL A 37 2.88 -2.87 7.43
N TRP A 38 3.61 -1.96 6.80
CA TRP A 38 4.71 -1.22 7.44
C TRP A 38 4.26 0.21 7.63
N LEU A 39 4.52 0.76 8.79
CA LEU A 39 4.24 2.15 9.08
C LEU A 39 5.55 2.91 9.15
N GLY A 40 5.72 3.89 8.28
CA GLY A 40 6.92 4.72 8.26
C GLY A 40 6.88 5.75 9.38
N VAL A 41 8.04 6.05 9.93
CA VAL A 41 8.14 7.02 11.03
C VAL A 41 8.12 8.46 10.54
N ASP A 42 8.50 8.68 9.27
CA ASP A 42 8.54 10.00 8.66
C ASP A 42 8.68 9.87 7.14
N GLY A 43 8.39 10.92 6.41
CA GLY A 43 8.57 10.94 4.97
C GLY A 43 7.84 12.10 4.31
N PHE A 44 8.07 12.26 3.01
CA PHE A 44 7.37 13.25 2.19
C PHE A 44 7.21 12.72 0.76
N GLY A 45 6.29 13.31 0.02
CA GLY A 45 6.03 12.88 -1.35
C GLY A 45 5.47 14.00 -2.22
N LYS A 46 4.99 13.61 -3.41
CA LYS A 46 4.48 14.55 -4.42
C LYS A 46 3.32 15.39 -3.92
N SER A 47 2.51 14.85 -3.05
CA SER A 47 1.37 15.58 -2.48
C SER A 47 1.82 16.62 -1.44
N GLY A 48 3.13 16.79 -1.26
CA GLY A 48 3.68 17.82 -0.39
C GLY A 48 3.53 17.46 1.07
N LYS A 49 2.63 18.14 1.75
CA LYS A 49 2.42 17.99 3.19
C LYS A 49 1.78 16.64 3.55
N SER A 50 2.43 15.54 3.17
CA SER A 50 1.93 14.20 3.48
C SER A 50 2.10 13.84 4.95
N THR A 51 3.03 14.49 5.65
CA THR A 51 3.27 14.23 7.06
C THR A 51 3.08 15.51 7.86
N LEU A 52 2.40 15.38 9.00
CA LEU A 52 2.19 16.46 9.94
C LEU A 52 2.84 16.06 11.25
N HIS A 53 3.69 16.93 11.78
CA HIS A 53 4.37 16.70 13.05
C HIS A 53 3.67 17.44 14.16
N LEU A 54 3.34 16.75 15.24
CA LEU A 54 2.79 17.32 16.44
C LEU A 54 3.54 16.72 17.62
N GLU A 55 4.17 17.58 18.43
CA GLU A 55 4.96 17.17 19.59
C GLU A 55 6.02 16.12 19.24
N GLY A 56 6.64 16.26 18.07
CA GLY A 56 7.66 15.33 17.60
C GLY A 56 7.13 14.05 16.99
N LEU A 57 5.81 13.90 16.88
CA LEU A 57 5.18 12.74 16.26
C LEU A 57 4.69 13.05 14.85
N THR A 58 4.82 12.08 13.95
CA THR A 58 4.27 12.16 12.61
C THR A 58 2.84 11.64 12.63
N ILE A 59 1.86 12.48 12.26
CA ILE A 59 0.44 12.15 12.37
C ILE A 59 -0.03 11.34 11.17
N ASN A 60 0.25 11.81 9.95
CA ASN A 60 -0.14 11.09 8.74
C ASN A 60 1.07 10.36 8.17
N GLN A 61 1.42 9.26 8.82
CA GLN A 61 2.62 8.51 8.51
C GLN A 61 2.54 7.84 7.14
N PRO A 62 3.68 7.74 6.44
CA PRO A 62 3.74 6.91 5.23
C PRO A 62 3.50 5.46 5.60
N MET A 63 2.80 4.74 4.72
CA MET A 63 2.42 3.36 4.95
C MET A 63 2.73 2.55 3.72
N MET A 64 3.20 1.33 3.94
CA MET A 64 3.54 0.42 2.86
C MET A 64 2.86 -0.93 3.10
N ILE A 65 2.18 -1.43 2.09
CA ILE A 65 1.63 -2.78 2.08
C ILE A 65 2.50 -3.60 1.15
N ASP A 66 3.01 -4.72 1.65
CA ASP A 66 4.01 -5.52 0.99
C ASP A 66 3.51 -6.96 0.87
N ILE A 67 3.52 -7.52 -0.34
CA ILE A 67 3.16 -8.91 -0.58
C ILE A 67 4.17 -9.55 -1.53
N VAL A 68 4.42 -10.85 -1.32
CA VAL A 68 5.25 -11.67 -2.20
C VAL A 68 4.39 -12.84 -2.65
N GLU A 69 4.20 -12.96 -3.96
CA GLU A 69 3.30 -13.96 -4.54
C GLU A 69 3.75 -14.33 -5.96
N GLU A 70 3.16 -15.39 -6.49
CA GLU A 70 3.34 -15.74 -7.89
C GLU A 70 2.80 -14.63 -8.80
N SER A 71 3.46 -14.42 -9.93
CA SER A 71 3.01 -13.42 -10.89
C SER A 71 1.60 -13.70 -11.40
N SER A 72 1.23 -14.97 -11.51
CA SER A 72 -0.11 -15.39 -11.95
C SER A 72 -1.21 -14.96 -10.99
N ILE A 73 -0.88 -14.72 -9.72
CA ILE A 73 -1.82 -14.22 -8.70
C ILE A 73 -1.83 -12.69 -8.71
N ILE A 74 -0.67 -12.08 -8.82
CA ILE A 74 -0.54 -10.61 -8.71
C ILE A 74 -1.00 -9.89 -9.97
N GLU A 75 -0.58 -10.34 -11.15
CA GLU A 75 -0.85 -9.62 -12.39
C GLU A 75 -2.33 -9.35 -12.63
N PRO A 76 -3.26 -10.30 -12.42
CA PRO A 76 -4.68 -10.02 -12.60
C PRO A 76 -5.25 -8.97 -11.66
N LEU A 77 -4.58 -8.70 -10.53
CA LEU A 77 -5.06 -7.74 -9.53
C LEU A 77 -4.63 -6.31 -9.84
N LEU A 78 -3.62 -6.13 -10.68
CA LEU A 78 -3.01 -4.81 -10.90
C LEU A 78 -3.99 -3.75 -11.40
N PRO A 79 -4.88 -4.01 -12.36
CA PRO A 79 -5.81 -2.99 -12.81
C PRO A 79 -6.71 -2.47 -11.70
N GLN A 80 -7.24 -3.36 -10.86
CA GLN A 80 -8.12 -2.96 -9.77
C GLN A 80 -7.35 -2.24 -8.67
N LEU A 81 -6.16 -2.73 -8.33
CA LEU A 81 -5.31 -2.06 -7.36
C LEU A 81 -4.95 -0.64 -7.81
N LYS A 82 -4.64 -0.47 -9.09
CA LYS A 82 -4.35 0.84 -9.64
C LYS A 82 -5.53 1.79 -9.48
N ARG A 83 -6.75 1.32 -9.75
CA ARG A 83 -7.96 2.12 -9.57
C ARG A 83 -8.19 2.50 -8.11
N MET A 84 -7.95 1.56 -7.19
CA MET A 84 -8.17 1.78 -5.76
C MET A 84 -7.15 2.76 -5.18
N VAL A 85 -5.90 2.63 -5.56
CA VAL A 85 -4.83 3.52 -5.08
C VAL A 85 -4.91 4.88 -5.75
N ASP A 86 -5.20 4.90 -7.07
CA ASP A 86 -5.36 6.10 -7.88
C ASP A 86 -4.20 7.09 -7.62
N ASP A 87 -4.50 8.33 -7.24
CA ASP A 87 -3.50 9.35 -6.97
C ASP A 87 -3.06 9.42 -5.51
N HIS A 88 -3.59 8.54 -4.64
CA HIS A 88 -3.18 8.49 -3.23
C HIS A 88 -1.73 8.04 -3.04
N GLY A 89 -1.23 7.22 -3.93
CA GLY A 89 0.10 6.68 -3.77
C GLY A 89 0.63 6.01 -5.01
N ILE A 90 1.58 5.10 -4.82
CA ILE A 90 2.21 4.38 -5.93
C ILE A 90 2.22 2.88 -5.65
N ILE A 91 2.21 2.12 -6.73
CA ILE A 91 2.34 0.67 -6.70
C ILE A 91 3.59 0.32 -7.48
N THR A 92 4.46 -0.47 -6.88
CA THR A 92 5.65 -0.97 -7.56
C THR A 92 5.68 -2.49 -7.49
N ILE A 93 6.29 -3.12 -8.48
CA ILE A 93 6.54 -4.56 -8.48
C ILE A 93 7.99 -4.80 -8.84
N GLN A 94 8.55 -5.85 -8.26
CA GLN A 94 9.89 -6.32 -8.63
C GLN A 94 9.94 -7.84 -8.53
N ARG A 95 10.79 -8.45 -9.32
CA ARG A 95 11.03 -9.88 -9.24
C ARG A 95 11.91 -10.18 -8.04
N VAL A 96 11.56 -11.23 -7.30
CA VAL A 96 12.30 -11.66 -6.11
C VAL A 96 12.47 -13.18 -6.15
N ASP A 97 13.52 -13.63 -5.52
CA ASP A 97 13.74 -15.07 -5.27
C ASP A 97 13.34 -15.34 -3.82
N VAL A 98 12.50 -16.35 -3.64
CA VAL A 98 12.12 -16.80 -2.30
C VAL A 98 13.01 -17.98 -1.95
N ILE A 99 13.66 -17.89 -0.82
CA ILE A 99 14.63 -18.91 -0.38
C ILE A 99 13.94 -20.10 0.30
#